data_a92c0427b27a4580785202352ee2dcee
#
_entry.id   a92c0427b27a4580785202352ee2dcee
#
_cell.length_a   1.000
_cell.length_b   1.000
_cell.length_c   1.000
_cell.angle_alpha   90.00
_cell.angle_beta   90.00
_cell.angle_gamma   90.00
#
_symmetry.space_group_name_H-M   'P 1'
#
loop_
_entity.id
_entity.type
_entity.pdbx_description
1 polymer ?
#
loop_
_entity_poly.entity_id
_entity_poly.type
_entity_poly.pdbx_seq_one_letter_code
_entity_poly.pdbx_strand_id
1 'polypeptide(L)'
;MEREQLMTELRKKEDSKVYAELGYRDDSVIPLLIEIMETEKTAVKYQAEKAVRKISEERPAMLLPYGDRLIGLLDSENNFIKWGMLLTLPGLLEAGGRDIWGK
;
A
#
# COMPACT_ATOMS: atom_id res chain seq x y z
N MET A 1 2.26 -15.43 2.52
CA MET A 1 3.67 -14.97 2.28
C MET A 1 4.20 -14.33 3.56
N GLU A 2 5.47 -14.53 3.84
CA GLU A 2 6.10 -13.91 5.01
C GLU A 2 6.78 -12.60 4.61
N ARG A 3 6.99 -11.73 5.61
CA ARG A 3 7.60 -10.41 5.39
C ARG A 3 8.95 -10.51 4.67
N GLU A 4 9.83 -11.42 5.10
CA GLU A 4 11.16 -11.56 4.50
C GLU A 4 11.11 -12.00 3.04
N GLN A 5 10.17 -12.85 2.69
CA GLN A 5 9.97 -13.27 1.31
C GLN A 5 9.52 -12.08 0.46
N LEU A 6 8.59 -11.28 0.98
CA LEU A 6 8.10 -10.10 0.27
C LEU A 6 9.21 -9.06 0.13
N MET A 7 10.01 -8.85 1.18
CA MET A 7 11.15 -7.93 1.13
C MET A 7 12.13 -8.33 0.04
N THR A 8 12.40 -9.63 -0.09
CA THR A 8 13.30 -10.16 -1.13
C THR A 8 12.74 -9.85 -2.52
N GLU A 9 11.44 -10.04 -2.70
CA GLU A 9 10.81 -9.73 -3.99
C GLU A 9 10.85 -8.23 -4.30
N LEU A 10 10.56 -7.38 -3.31
CA LEU A 10 10.57 -5.94 -3.50
C LEU A 10 11.96 -5.41 -3.85
N ARG A 11 13.02 -6.03 -3.33
CA ARG A 11 14.40 -5.65 -3.66
C ARG A 11 14.76 -5.84 -5.13
N LYS A 12 14.01 -6.66 -5.85
CA LYS A 12 14.22 -6.89 -7.28
C LYS A 12 13.77 -5.70 -8.12
N LYS A 13 13.03 -4.76 -7.54
CA LYS A 13 12.55 -3.54 -8.19
C LYS A 13 11.79 -3.82 -9.49
N GLU A 14 10.89 -4.81 -9.43
CA GLU A 14 10.00 -5.13 -10.53
C GLU A 14 8.97 -4.03 -10.73
N ASP A 15 8.21 -4.11 -11.83
CA ASP A 15 7.08 -3.21 -12.05
C ASP A 15 6.06 -3.36 -10.90
N SER A 16 5.46 -2.23 -10.49
CA SER A 16 4.50 -2.23 -9.38
C SER A 16 3.33 -3.19 -9.61
N LYS A 17 2.98 -3.44 -10.87
CA LYS A 17 1.93 -4.40 -11.21
C LYS A 17 2.26 -5.81 -10.74
N VAL A 18 3.53 -6.22 -10.79
CA VAL A 18 3.96 -7.53 -10.30
C VAL A 18 3.60 -7.69 -8.83
N TYR A 19 3.89 -6.67 -8.03
CA TYR A 19 3.63 -6.69 -6.59
C TYR A 19 2.14 -6.58 -6.26
N ALA A 20 1.41 -5.79 -7.04
CA ALA A 20 -0.03 -5.71 -6.90
C ALA A 20 -0.68 -7.07 -7.15
N GLU A 21 -0.24 -7.78 -8.18
CA GLU A 21 -0.74 -9.12 -8.49
C GLU A 21 -0.44 -10.13 -7.38
N LEU A 22 0.70 -10.01 -6.70
CA LEU A 22 0.97 -10.83 -5.51
C LEU A 22 -0.11 -10.60 -4.45
N GLY A 23 -0.49 -9.35 -4.24
CA GLY A 23 -1.56 -8.99 -3.31
C GLY A 23 -2.92 -9.56 -3.71
N TYR A 24 -3.19 -9.66 -5.00
CA TYR A 24 -4.45 -10.21 -5.48
C TYR A 24 -4.53 -11.72 -5.28
N ARG A 25 -3.40 -12.40 -5.31
CA ARG A 25 -3.34 -13.85 -5.15
C ARG A 25 -3.17 -14.32 -3.71
N ASP A 26 -2.66 -13.45 -2.85
CA ASP A 26 -2.34 -13.80 -1.47
C ASP A 26 -2.74 -12.63 -0.56
N ASP A 27 -3.82 -12.84 0.21
CA ASP A 27 -4.37 -11.80 1.09
C ASP A 27 -3.37 -11.30 2.14
N SER A 28 -2.36 -12.09 2.49
CA SER A 28 -1.38 -11.68 3.47
C SER A 28 -0.41 -10.62 2.96
N VAL A 29 -0.31 -10.45 1.64
CA VAL A 29 0.64 -9.52 1.02
C VAL A 29 0.26 -8.06 1.28
N ILE A 30 -1.02 -7.71 1.19
CA ILE A 30 -1.46 -6.32 1.34
C ILE A 30 -1.10 -5.75 2.71
N PRO A 31 -1.46 -6.41 3.83
CA PRO A 31 -1.06 -5.88 5.15
C PRO A 31 0.46 -5.86 5.34
N LEU A 32 1.19 -6.79 4.71
CA LEU A 32 2.65 -6.76 4.76
C LEU A 32 3.24 -5.57 4.01
N LEU A 33 2.68 -5.23 2.84
CA LEU A 33 3.10 -4.04 2.09
C LEU A 33 2.92 -2.78 2.94
N ILE A 34 1.78 -2.68 3.61
CA ILE A 34 1.49 -1.53 4.48
C ILE A 34 2.44 -1.49 5.66
N GLU A 35 2.69 -2.63 6.30
CA GLU A 35 3.65 -2.72 7.41
C GLU A 35 5.05 -2.27 6.98
N ILE A 36 5.48 -2.67 5.79
CA ILE A 36 6.77 -2.26 5.25
C ILE A 36 6.82 -0.74 5.08
N MET A 37 5.75 -0.13 4.58
CA MET A 37 5.68 1.34 4.48
C MET A 37 5.74 2.02 5.84
N GLU A 38 5.18 1.39 6.88
CA GLU A 38 5.14 1.95 8.22
C GLU A 38 6.48 1.85 8.96
N THR A 39 7.21 0.78 8.73
CA THR A 39 8.34 0.41 9.59
C THR A 39 9.70 0.35 8.90
N GLU A 40 9.73 0.14 7.59
CA GLU A 40 11.00 -0.05 6.88
C GLU A 40 11.71 1.27 6.64
N LYS A 41 13.02 1.29 6.85
CA LYS A 41 13.83 2.50 6.67
C LYS A 41 14.58 2.55 5.34
N THR A 42 14.64 1.43 4.62
CA THR A 42 15.33 1.36 3.33
C THR A 42 14.40 1.74 2.18
N ALA A 43 14.97 1.89 0.98
CA ALA A 43 14.21 2.25 -0.20
C ALA A 43 13.16 1.20 -0.61
N VAL A 44 13.20 0.01 -0.02
CA VAL A 44 12.20 -1.04 -0.28
C VAL A 44 10.78 -0.55 0.01
N LYS A 45 10.61 0.34 0.98
CA LYS A 45 9.28 0.89 1.29
C LYS A 45 8.66 1.65 0.11
N TYR A 46 9.48 2.20 -0.78
CA TYR A 46 8.97 2.90 -1.96
C TYR A 46 8.39 1.93 -2.99
N GLN A 47 8.95 0.74 -3.07
CA GLN A 47 8.38 -0.32 -3.90
C GLN A 47 7.03 -0.78 -3.34
N ALA A 48 6.94 -0.90 -2.01
CA ALA A 48 5.68 -1.25 -1.35
C ALA A 48 4.63 -0.16 -1.59
N GLU A 49 5.01 1.12 -1.49
CA GLU A 49 4.09 2.23 -1.76
C GLU A 49 3.56 2.18 -3.20
N LYS A 50 4.43 1.95 -4.16
CA LYS A 50 4.02 1.87 -5.57
C LYS A 50 3.05 0.72 -5.79
N ALA A 51 3.26 -0.42 -5.12
CA ALA A 51 2.37 -1.57 -5.21
C ALA A 51 0.98 -1.24 -4.64
N VAL A 52 0.93 -0.60 -3.46
CA VAL A 52 -0.34 -0.21 -2.85
C VAL A 52 -1.08 0.80 -3.73
N ARG A 53 -0.37 1.77 -4.29
CA ARG A 53 -0.96 2.75 -5.19
C ARG A 53 -1.53 2.06 -6.44
N LYS A 54 -0.84 1.07 -6.99
CA LYS A 54 -1.33 0.29 -8.13
C LYS A 54 -2.60 -0.46 -7.77
N ILE A 55 -2.66 -1.05 -6.58
CA ILE A 55 -3.86 -1.73 -6.09
C ILE A 55 -5.03 -0.74 -6.01
N SER A 56 -4.77 0.49 -5.55
CA SER A 56 -5.82 1.51 -5.46
C SER A 56 -6.37 1.90 -6.83
N GLU A 57 -5.56 1.81 -7.86
CA GLU A 57 -5.99 2.09 -9.24
C GLU A 57 -6.81 0.95 -9.82
N GLU A 58 -6.44 -0.29 -9.56
CA GLU A 58 -7.03 -1.46 -10.19
C GLU A 58 -8.12 -2.12 -9.35
N ARG A 59 -7.91 -2.24 -8.05
CA ARG A 59 -8.83 -2.94 -7.14
C ARG A 59 -8.89 -2.22 -5.78
N PRO A 60 -9.36 -0.98 -5.76
CA PRO A 60 -9.33 -0.18 -4.52
C PRO A 60 -10.11 -0.80 -3.38
N ALA A 61 -11.14 -1.59 -3.66
CA ALA A 61 -11.93 -2.23 -2.60
C ALA A 61 -11.09 -3.16 -1.72
N MET A 62 -10.00 -3.71 -2.24
CA MET A 62 -9.12 -4.57 -1.46
C MET A 62 -8.37 -3.81 -0.37
N LEU A 63 -8.29 -2.48 -0.48
CA LEU A 63 -7.61 -1.64 0.49
C LEU A 63 -8.54 -1.09 1.58
N LEU A 64 -9.86 -1.20 1.40
CA LEU A 64 -10.82 -0.65 2.36
C LEU A 64 -10.61 -1.14 3.80
N PRO A 65 -10.33 -2.43 4.05
CA PRO A 65 -10.08 -2.89 5.43
C PRO A 65 -8.88 -2.22 6.11
N TYR A 66 -7.98 -1.63 5.32
CA TYR A 66 -6.73 -1.03 5.81
C TYR A 66 -6.76 0.49 5.76
N GLY A 67 -7.94 1.09 5.53
CA GLY A 67 -8.07 2.52 5.34
C GLY A 67 -7.49 3.35 6.49
N ASP A 68 -7.75 2.94 7.73
CA ASP A 68 -7.23 3.68 8.90
C ASP A 68 -5.70 3.70 8.93
N ARG A 69 -5.08 2.59 8.58
CA ARG A 69 -3.61 2.51 8.53
C ARG A 69 -3.05 3.38 7.41
N LEU A 70 -3.70 3.38 6.25
CA LEU A 70 -3.28 4.19 5.10
C LEU A 70 -3.41 5.68 5.40
N ILE A 71 -4.52 6.08 6.04
CA ILE A 71 -4.71 7.47 6.46
C ILE A 71 -3.62 7.86 7.46
N GLY A 72 -3.28 6.97 8.38
CA GLY A 72 -2.21 7.21 9.34
C GLY A 72 -0.86 7.52 8.69
N LEU A 73 -0.61 7.00 7.51
CA LEU A 73 0.63 7.26 6.78
C LEU A 73 0.73 8.69 6.26
N LEU A 74 -0.37 9.45 6.25
CA LEU A 74 -0.32 10.88 5.93
C LEU A 74 0.49 11.67 6.97
N ASP A 75 0.64 11.12 8.17
CA ASP A 75 1.47 11.72 9.23
C ASP A 75 2.93 11.29 9.16
N SER A 76 3.29 10.49 8.16
CA SER A 76 4.67 10.04 7.99
C SER A 76 5.61 11.22 7.81
N GLU A 77 6.80 11.13 8.41
CA GLU A 77 7.87 12.10 8.18
C GLU A 77 8.47 11.95 6.78
N ASN A 78 8.23 10.83 6.12
CA ASN A 78 8.74 10.58 4.78
C ASN A 78 7.80 11.18 3.74
N ASN A 79 8.29 12.19 3.02
CA ASN A 79 7.49 12.90 2.02
C ASN A 79 7.02 12.02 0.86
N PHE A 80 7.82 11.03 0.47
CA PHE A 80 7.41 10.12 -0.61
C PHE A 80 6.23 9.24 -0.20
N ILE A 81 6.22 8.78 1.05
CA ILE A 81 5.11 7.98 1.57
C ILE A 81 3.86 8.84 1.69
N LYS A 82 3.97 10.05 2.22
CA LYS A 82 2.85 11.01 2.26
C LYS A 82 2.27 11.24 0.88
N TRP A 83 3.13 11.53 -0.08
CA TRP A 83 2.73 11.79 -1.46
C TRP A 83 2.01 10.58 -2.06
N GLY A 84 2.57 9.39 -1.84
CA GLY A 84 1.95 8.15 -2.31
C GLY A 84 0.56 7.95 -1.77
N MET A 85 0.33 8.30 -0.50
CA MET A 85 -0.99 8.17 0.11
C MET A 85 -1.98 9.18 -0.47
N LEU A 86 -1.53 10.40 -0.78
CA LEU A 86 -2.38 11.38 -1.45
C LEU A 86 -2.85 10.87 -2.82
N LEU A 87 -2.04 10.07 -3.50
CA LEU A 87 -2.40 9.47 -4.78
C LEU A 87 -3.26 8.21 -4.61
N THR A 88 -3.15 7.53 -3.48
CA THR A 88 -3.86 6.29 -3.20
C THR A 88 -5.28 6.51 -2.68
N LEU A 89 -5.45 7.49 -1.80
CA LEU A 89 -6.72 7.70 -1.09
C LEU A 89 -7.92 8.02 -1.98
N PRO A 90 -7.80 8.78 -3.10
CA PRO A 90 -8.95 9.01 -3.96
C PRO A 90 -9.60 7.72 -4.48
N GLY A 91 -8.81 6.69 -4.79
CA GLY A 91 -9.34 5.39 -5.19
C GLY A 91 -10.18 4.73 -4.12
N LEU A 92 -9.77 4.87 -2.86
CA LEU A 92 -10.53 4.32 -1.73
C LEU A 92 -11.87 5.05 -1.57
N LEU A 93 -11.90 6.36 -1.75
CA LEU A 93 -13.14 7.13 -1.68
C LEU A 93 -14.13 6.68 -2.74
N GLU A 94 -13.66 6.47 -3.97
CA GLU A 94 -14.50 6.00 -5.06
C GLU A 94 -15.05 4.59 -4.79
N ALA A 95 -14.29 3.75 -4.12
CA ALA A 95 -14.68 2.39 -3.80
C ALA A 95 -15.63 2.29 -2.59
N GLY A 96 -16.10 3.42 -2.09
CA GLY A 96 -17.00 3.43 -0.94
C GLY A 96 -16.34 3.74 0.39
N GLY A 97 -15.11 4.26 0.34
CA GLY A 97 -14.34 4.60 1.53
C GLY A 97 -14.79 5.85 2.27
N ARG A 98 -15.96 6.40 1.96
CA ARG A 98 -16.50 7.60 2.63
C ARG A 98 -16.63 7.42 4.13
N ASP A 99 -16.94 6.21 4.56
CA ASP A 99 -17.08 5.91 5.99
C ASP A 99 -15.78 6.13 6.75
N ILE A 100 -14.65 6.08 6.05
CA ILE A 100 -13.34 6.34 6.64
C ILE A 100 -13.17 7.81 6.98
N TRP A 101 -13.72 8.70 6.12
CA TRP A 101 -13.63 10.15 6.28
C TRP A 101 -14.77 10.76 7.04
N GLY A 102 -15.97 10.17 6.92
CA GLY A 102 -17.22 10.75 7.40
C GLY A 102 -17.53 10.49 8.87
N LYS A 103 -16.63 9.86 9.58
CA LYS A 103 -16.86 9.55 11.00
C LYS A 103 -16.62 10.70 11.93
#